data_59b2247a91cd207115cdc288be011f29
#
_entry.id   59b2247a91cd207115cdc288be011f29
#
_cell.length_a   1.000
_cell.length_b   1.000
_cell.length_c   1.000
_cell.angle_alpha   90.00
_cell.angle_beta   90.00
_cell.angle_gamma   90.00
#
_symmetry.space_group_name_H-M   'P 1'
#
loop_
_entity.id
_entity.type
_entity.pdbx_description
1 polymer ?
#
loop_
_entity_poly.entity_id
_entity_poly.type
_entity_poly.pdbx_seq_one_letter_code
_entity_poly.pdbx_strand_id
1 'polypeptide(L)'
;MNTAPSSSASPTSGRHGRRGYAGRALVASMLGYAMDGFDLLILGFMLPVIALDLHLSSAQAGSLVTWTLIGAVLGGIVFGVLSDWFGRVRMLTWTILIFAVFTGLCALARGYADLLAYRTIAGIGLGGEFGIGMTLVAEAWPASQRARVSSYVGLGWQLGVLAAALVTPLLLPVIGWRGMFAIGLLPAVVSFAVRRRVEEPALFTLRAERATRGERRRLPLKLLVADARTLRISIGVTILCSVQNFGYYGLMIWLPSYLSKTFGYSLTKSGLWTAATVIGMGAGIWLFGMAADRFGRKPTFLFYQAGAVVMVFVYAHLSTPFALLIGGAVMGVFVNGMIGGYGALISELYPTEARATAQNVLFNIGRAVGGFGPVVVGALAARFSFAAALALLASIYLLDILATLFLIPERRGALLE
;
A
#
# COMPACT_ATOMS: atom_id res chain seq x y z
N MET A 1 -26.78 -18.79 -56.63
CA MET A 1 -26.03 -17.56 -56.40
C MET A 1 -26.50 -16.94 -55.09
N ASN A 2 -25.81 -17.18 -54.00
CA ASN A 2 -26.10 -16.60 -52.69
C ASN A 2 -24.81 -16.03 -52.19
N THR A 3 -24.64 -14.69 -52.29
CA THR A 3 -23.50 -13.93 -51.77
C THR A 3 -23.75 -13.60 -50.33
N ALA A 4 -22.97 -14.19 -49.43
CA ALA A 4 -22.90 -13.79 -48.03
C ALA A 4 -22.13 -12.43 -47.90
N PRO A 5 -22.54 -11.50 -47.04
CA PRO A 5 -21.80 -10.27 -46.81
C PRO A 5 -20.64 -10.56 -45.85
N SER A 6 -19.41 -10.32 -46.32
CA SER A 6 -18.20 -10.33 -45.51
C SER A 6 -18.17 -9.10 -44.61
N SER A 7 -18.45 -9.26 -43.32
CA SER A 7 -18.20 -8.21 -42.31
C SER A 7 -16.73 -8.25 -41.89
N SER A 8 -15.90 -7.45 -42.58
CA SER A 8 -14.54 -7.14 -42.13
C SER A 8 -14.60 -6.07 -41.02
N ALA A 9 -14.84 -6.49 -39.79
CA ALA A 9 -14.60 -5.65 -38.62
C ALA A 9 -13.09 -5.54 -38.40
N SER A 10 -12.52 -4.37 -38.62
CA SER A 10 -11.10 -4.09 -38.45
C SER A 10 -10.64 -4.28 -36.99
N PRO A 11 -9.56 -5.04 -36.73
CA PRO A 11 -9.08 -5.35 -35.36
C PRO A 11 -8.44 -4.18 -34.62
N THR A 12 -8.35 -3.00 -35.24
CA THR A 12 -7.58 -1.85 -34.70
C THR A 12 -8.34 -0.97 -33.71
N SER A 13 -9.66 -0.88 -33.79
CA SER A 13 -10.46 -0.05 -32.86
C SER A 13 -10.50 -0.59 -31.43
N GLY A 14 -10.46 -1.91 -31.24
CA GLY A 14 -10.47 -2.54 -29.92
C GLY A 14 -9.17 -2.38 -29.11
N ARG A 15 -8.02 -2.24 -29.79
CA ARG A 15 -6.72 -2.09 -29.12
C ARG A 15 -6.49 -0.69 -28.55
N HIS A 16 -6.94 0.37 -29.23
CA HIS A 16 -6.81 1.76 -28.75
C HIS A 16 -7.73 2.02 -27.55
N GLY A 17 -8.96 1.53 -27.55
CA GLY A 17 -9.88 1.62 -26.41
C GLY A 17 -9.37 0.92 -25.17
N ARG A 18 -8.81 -0.29 -25.31
CA ARG A 18 -8.21 -1.05 -24.20
C ARG A 18 -7.00 -0.38 -23.57
N ARG A 19 -6.10 0.21 -24.35
CA ARG A 19 -4.93 0.95 -23.84
C ARG A 19 -5.33 2.20 -23.07
N GLY A 20 -6.31 2.95 -23.57
CA GLY A 20 -6.83 4.12 -22.88
C GLY A 20 -7.50 3.79 -21.54
N TYR A 21 -8.25 2.68 -21.46
CA TYR A 21 -8.85 2.17 -20.24
C TYR A 21 -7.78 1.77 -19.21
N ALA A 22 -6.83 0.93 -19.61
CA ALA A 22 -5.77 0.43 -18.74
C ALA A 22 -4.90 1.57 -18.15
N GLY A 23 -4.59 2.59 -18.95
CA GLY A 23 -3.89 3.79 -18.47
C GLY A 23 -4.70 4.58 -17.44
N ARG A 24 -6.01 4.79 -17.67
CA ARG A 24 -6.88 5.47 -16.70
C ARG A 24 -7.00 4.68 -15.38
N ALA A 25 -7.13 3.35 -15.46
CA ALA A 25 -7.18 2.48 -14.28
C ALA A 25 -5.89 2.60 -13.46
N LEU A 26 -4.72 2.61 -14.11
CA LEU A 26 -3.42 2.80 -13.46
C LEU A 26 -3.33 4.15 -12.76
N VAL A 27 -3.63 5.25 -13.45
CA VAL A 27 -3.56 6.60 -12.87
C VAL A 27 -4.54 6.74 -11.71
N ALA A 28 -5.76 6.23 -11.84
CA ALA A 28 -6.76 6.26 -10.77
C ALA A 28 -6.30 5.52 -9.53
N SER A 29 -5.73 4.31 -9.69
CA SER A 29 -5.24 3.49 -8.57
C SER A 29 -3.98 4.09 -7.93
N MET A 30 -3.06 4.63 -8.75
CA MET A 30 -1.85 5.28 -8.28
C MET A 30 -2.16 6.56 -7.47
N LEU A 31 -3.09 7.39 -7.95
CA LEU A 31 -3.54 8.59 -7.25
C LEU A 31 -4.25 8.24 -5.93
N GLY A 32 -5.12 7.22 -5.93
CA GLY A 32 -5.77 6.75 -4.70
C GLY A 32 -4.74 6.36 -3.64
N TYR A 33 -3.78 5.52 -4.02
CA TYR A 33 -2.75 5.08 -3.08
C TYR A 33 -1.77 6.20 -2.67
N ALA A 34 -1.56 7.20 -3.53
CA ALA A 34 -0.81 8.41 -3.17
C ALA A 34 -1.55 9.23 -2.10
N MET A 35 -2.87 9.29 -2.16
CA MET A 35 -3.68 9.96 -1.14
C MET A 35 -3.57 9.29 0.23
N ASP A 36 -3.52 7.95 0.29
CA ASP A 36 -3.30 7.22 1.53
C ASP A 36 -1.97 7.62 2.19
N GLY A 37 -0.88 7.60 1.40
CA GLY A 37 0.44 7.99 1.86
C GLY A 37 0.52 9.46 2.32
N PHE A 38 -0.12 10.35 1.58
CA PHE A 38 -0.22 11.77 1.90
C PHE A 38 -0.96 12.00 3.22
N ASP A 39 -2.18 11.44 3.37
CA ASP A 39 -3.04 11.68 4.53
C ASP A 39 -2.45 11.12 5.83
N LEU A 40 -1.92 9.90 5.80
CA LEU A 40 -1.30 9.32 7.00
C LEU A 40 -0.09 10.13 7.46
N LEU A 41 0.69 10.68 6.53
CA LEU A 41 1.89 11.43 6.89
C LEU A 41 1.57 12.86 7.31
N ILE A 42 0.62 13.56 6.67
CA ILE A 42 0.20 14.90 7.14
C ILE A 42 -0.33 14.85 8.57
N LEU A 43 -1.12 13.82 8.90
CA LEU A 43 -1.60 13.64 10.28
C LEU A 43 -0.42 13.55 11.25
N GLY A 44 0.59 12.73 10.95
CA GLY A 44 1.78 12.60 11.80
C GLY A 44 2.50 13.94 12.06
N PHE A 45 2.67 14.75 11.01
CA PHE A 45 3.27 16.08 11.14
C PHE A 45 2.40 17.08 11.93
N MET A 46 1.08 16.96 11.83
CA MET A 46 0.13 17.85 12.48
C MET A 46 -0.14 17.49 13.95
N LEU A 47 0.14 16.26 14.39
CA LEU A 47 -0.18 15.79 15.73
C LEU A 47 0.28 16.70 16.86
N PRO A 48 1.53 17.23 16.87
CA PRO A 48 1.98 18.14 17.93
C PRO A 48 1.15 19.44 17.97
N VAL A 49 0.80 19.99 16.81
CA VAL A 49 0.00 21.23 16.70
C VAL A 49 -1.46 20.98 17.11
N ILE A 50 -2.04 19.87 16.68
CA ILE A 50 -3.38 19.43 17.07
C ILE A 50 -3.46 19.20 18.58
N ALA A 51 -2.45 18.53 19.15
CA ALA A 51 -2.40 18.24 20.58
C ALA A 51 -2.35 19.52 21.42
N LEU A 52 -1.62 20.55 20.97
CA LEU A 52 -1.57 21.85 21.63
C LEU A 52 -2.90 22.61 21.49
N ASP A 53 -3.49 22.67 20.30
CA ASP A 53 -4.71 23.43 20.02
C ASP A 53 -5.94 22.85 20.73
N LEU A 54 -6.05 21.52 20.79
CA LEU A 54 -7.18 20.82 21.40
C LEU A 54 -6.90 20.30 22.83
N HIS A 55 -5.76 20.68 23.42
CA HIS A 55 -5.34 20.25 24.75
C HIS A 55 -5.33 18.72 24.95
N LEU A 56 -4.83 17.97 23.93
CA LEU A 56 -4.79 16.52 23.97
C LEU A 56 -3.56 16.01 24.73
N SER A 57 -3.75 14.93 25.48
CA SER A 57 -2.59 14.17 26.00
C SER A 57 -1.85 13.47 24.86
N SER A 58 -0.58 13.11 25.08
CA SER A 58 0.22 12.36 24.11
C SER A 58 -0.43 11.03 23.72
N ALA A 59 -1.12 10.38 24.68
CA ALA A 59 -1.85 9.15 24.42
C ALA A 59 -3.07 9.36 23.49
N GLN A 60 -3.82 10.45 23.72
CA GLN A 60 -4.93 10.82 22.84
C GLN A 60 -4.46 11.19 21.44
N ALA A 61 -3.41 11.99 21.30
CA ALA A 61 -2.82 12.34 20.02
C ALA A 61 -2.36 11.07 19.25
N GLY A 62 -1.61 10.19 19.89
CA GLY A 62 -1.17 8.92 19.29
C GLY A 62 -2.33 8.01 18.89
N SER A 63 -3.40 7.99 19.69
CA SER A 63 -4.56 7.14 19.39
C SER A 63 -5.31 7.54 18.12
N LEU A 64 -5.22 8.79 17.66
CA LEU A 64 -5.81 9.22 16.39
C LEU A 64 -5.23 8.42 15.20
N VAL A 65 -3.93 8.17 15.20
CA VAL A 65 -3.28 7.34 14.18
C VAL A 65 -3.72 5.89 14.32
N THR A 66 -3.71 5.35 15.54
CA THR A 66 -4.10 3.96 15.81
C THR A 66 -5.52 3.68 15.35
N TRP A 67 -6.47 4.53 15.69
CA TRP A 67 -7.87 4.36 15.28
C TRP A 67 -8.09 4.57 13.79
N THR A 68 -7.30 5.43 13.14
CA THR A 68 -7.28 5.52 11.67
C THR A 68 -6.85 4.19 11.05
N LEU A 69 -5.80 3.56 11.57
CA LEU A 69 -5.32 2.25 11.08
C LEU A 69 -6.30 1.12 11.38
N ILE A 70 -6.95 1.11 12.55
CA ILE A 70 -8.03 0.16 12.86
C ILE A 70 -9.17 0.32 11.85
N GLY A 71 -9.58 1.58 11.58
CA GLY A 71 -10.55 1.88 10.54
C GLY A 71 -10.11 1.31 9.18
N ALA A 72 -8.83 1.47 8.80
CA ALA A 72 -8.32 0.96 7.54
C ALA A 72 -8.37 -0.58 7.45
N VAL A 73 -8.08 -1.29 8.53
CA VAL A 73 -8.22 -2.76 8.56
C VAL A 73 -9.67 -3.17 8.35
N LEU A 74 -10.60 -2.56 9.09
CA LEU A 74 -12.04 -2.83 8.95
C LEU A 74 -12.54 -2.49 7.55
N GLY A 75 -12.15 -1.31 7.03
CA GLY A 75 -12.50 -0.88 5.68
C GLY A 75 -11.94 -1.80 4.60
N GLY A 76 -10.71 -2.27 4.74
CA GLY A 76 -10.10 -3.24 3.84
C GLY A 76 -10.89 -4.54 3.77
N ILE A 77 -11.34 -5.07 4.90
CA ILE A 77 -12.19 -6.27 4.96
C ILE A 77 -13.53 -6.01 4.27
N VAL A 78 -14.21 -4.95 4.67
CA VAL A 78 -15.57 -4.63 4.18
C VAL A 78 -15.54 -4.30 2.68
N PHE A 79 -14.72 -3.34 2.27
CA PHE A 79 -14.65 -2.92 0.86
C PHE A 79 -14.00 -3.95 -0.04
N GLY A 80 -13.11 -4.79 0.47
CA GLY A 80 -12.60 -5.94 -0.25
C GLY A 80 -13.73 -6.86 -0.69
N VAL A 81 -14.58 -7.29 0.24
CA VAL A 81 -15.75 -8.15 -0.05
C VAL A 81 -16.77 -7.44 -0.95
N LEU A 82 -17.11 -6.19 -0.62
CA LEU A 82 -18.08 -5.42 -1.39
C LEU A 82 -17.62 -5.18 -2.82
N SER A 83 -16.31 -5.01 -3.05
CA SER A 83 -15.77 -4.80 -4.39
C SER A 83 -15.83 -6.05 -5.28
N ASP A 84 -15.72 -7.23 -4.68
CA ASP A 84 -15.92 -8.48 -5.40
C ASP A 84 -17.40 -8.74 -5.75
N TRP A 85 -18.33 -8.14 -5.01
CA TRP A 85 -19.77 -8.26 -5.26
C TRP A 85 -20.35 -7.15 -6.14
N PHE A 86 -19.94 -5.90 -5.91
CA PHE A 86 -20.61 -4.73 -6.51
C PHE A 86 -19.75 -3.99 -7.54
N GLY A 87 -18.49 -4.39 -7.72
CA GLY A 87 -17.58 -3.81 -8.71
C GLY A 87 -16.41 -3.04 -8.09
N ARG A 88 -15.28 -3.09 -8.81
CA ARG A 88 -14.02 -2.50 -8.36
C ARG A 88 -14.09 -0.98 -8.38
N VAL A 89 -14.49 -0.42 -9.50
CA VAL A 89 -14.54 1.04 -9.70
C VAL A 89 -15.61 1.68 -8.81
N ARG A 90 -16.77 1.02 -8.69
CA ARG A 90 -17.85 1.50 -7.85
C ARG A 90 -17.43 1.57 -6.38
N MET A 91 -16.83 0.51 -5.84
CA MET A 91 -16.39 0.50 -4.44
C MET A 91 -15.22 1.45 -4.20
N LEU A 92 -14.29 1.51 -5.13
CA LEU A 92 -13.18 2.46 -5.08
C LEU A 92 -13.67 3.93 -5.06
N THR A 93 -14.80 4.23 -5.70
CA THR A 93 -15.42 5.56 -5.64
C THR A 93 -16.02 5.83 -4.26
N TRP A 94 -16.68 4.84 -3.65
CA TRP A 94 -17.23 4.97 -2.31
C TRP A 94 -16.14 5.12 -1.24
N THR A 95 -15.03 4.38 -1.36
CA THR A 95 -13.89 4.50 -0.45
C THR A 95 -13.33 5.91 -0.44
N ILE A 96 -13.13 6.52 -1.62
CA ILE A 96 -12.68 7.92 -1.73
C ILE A 96 -13.68 8.90 -1.14
N LEU A 97 -14.97 8.74 -1.43
CA LEU A 97 -15.98 9.66 -0.92
C LEU A 97 -16.01 9.65 0.61
N ILE A 98 -16.00 8.46 1.23
CA ILE A 98 -15.95 8.34 2.68
C ILE A 98 -14.67 8.99 3.22
N PHE A 99 -13.51 8.61 2.67
CA PHE A 99 -12.25 9.19 3.05
C PHE A 99 -12.24 10.73 2.95
N ALA A 100 -12.65 11.27 1.81
CA ALA A 100 -12.62 12.71 1.55
C ALA A 100 -13.55 13.49 2.50
N VAL A 101 -14.80 13.04 2.63
CA VAL A 101 -15.78 13.69 3.50
C VAL A 101 -15.27 13.73 4.94
N PHE A 102 -14.84 12.59 5.48
CA PHE A 102 -14.42 12.53 6.89
C PHE A 102 -13.05 13.15 7.14
N THR A 103 -12.12 13.16 6.18
CA THR A 103 -10.89 13.98 6.25
C THR A 103 -11.24 15.47 6.26
N GLY A 104 -12.16 15.91 5.41
CA GLY A 104 -12.65 17.29 5.42
C GLY A 104 -13.35 17.68 6.73
N LEU A 105 -14.15 16.80 7.30
CA LEU A 105 -14.81 17.01 8.60
C LEU A 105 -13.79 17.17 9.74
N CYS A 106 -12.59 16.59 9.64
CA CYS A 106 -11.53 16.84 10.61
C CYS A 106 -11.18 18.34 10.75
N ALA A 107 -11.31 19.13 9.67
CA ALA A 107 -11.11 20.58 9.74
C ALA A 107 -12.13 21.30 10.65
N LEU A 108 -13.30 20.70 10.86
CA LEU A 108 -14.39 21.24 11.70
C LEU A 108 -14.40 20.68 13.11
N ALA A 109 -13.48 19.79 13.45
CA ALA A 109 -13.44 19.14 14.76
C ALA A 109 -13.20 20.14 15.89
N ARG A 110 -13.96 20.01 16.97
CA ARG A 110 -13.93 20.85 18.14
C ARG A 110 -13.20 20.24 19.34
N GLY A 111 -12.92 18.93 19.26
CA GLY A 111 -12.28 18.20 20.33
C GLY A 111 -11.81 16.81 19.90
N TYR A 112 -11.28 16.08 20.90
CA TYR A 112 -10.74 14.74 20.69
C TYR A 112 -11.76 13.76 20.10
N ALA A 113 -12.98 13.74 20.64
CA ALA A 113 -14.02 12.79 20.23
C ALA A 113 -14.41 12.94 18.75
N ASP A 114 -14.54 14.20 18.29
CA ASP A 114 -14.85 14.49 16.89
C ASP A 114 -13.73 13.99 15.97
N LEU A 115 -12.47 14.36 16.28
CA LEU A 115 -11.32 13.93 15.50
C LEU A 115 -11.17 12.41 15.49
N LEU A 116 -11.37 11.75 16.64
CA LEU A 116 -11.28 10.31 16.74
C LEU A 116 -12.32 9.62 15.84
N ALA A 117 -13.58 10.07 15.90
CA ALA A 117 -14.65 9.53 15.07
C ALA A 117 -14.38 9.76 13.58
N TYR A 118 -14.04 10.99 13.20
CA TYR A 118 -13.78 11.34 11.81
C TYR A 118 -12.57 10.61 11.25
N ARG A 119 -11.48 10.52 12.01
CA ARG A 119 -10.27 9.78 11.59
C ARG A 119 -10.49 8.28 11.46
N THR A 120 -11.30 7.70 12.37
CA THR A 120 -11.65 6.27 12.30
C THR A 120 -12.46 5.98 11.03
N ILE A 121 -13.47 6.80 10.72
CA ILE A 121 -14.31 6.61 9.53
C ILE A 121 -13.53 6.94 8.26
N ALA A 122 -12.68 7.98 8.24
CA ALA A 122 -11.76 8.24 7.14
C ALA A 122 -10.85 7.03 6.89
N GLY A 123 -10.34 6.40 7.97
CA GLY A 123 -9.59 5.16 7.90
C GLY A 123 -10.34 4.03 7.19
N ILE A 124 -11.64 3.87 7.47
CA ILE A 124 -12.48 2.86 6.77
C ILE A 124 -12.47 3.11 5.25
N GLY A 125 -12.52 4.36 4.80
CA GLY A 125 -12.34 4.71 3.39
C GLY A 125 -10.96 4.31 2.86
N LEU A 126 -9.88 4.67 3.57
CA LEU A 126 -8.50 4.36 3.18
C LEU A 126 -8.24 2.87 2.99
N GLY A 127 -8.85 2.03 3.84
CA GLY A 127 -8.55 0.60 3.87
C GLY A 127 -8.84 -0.17 2.59
N GLY A 128 -9.79 0.29 1.78
CA GLY A 128 -10.15 -0.35 0.51
C GLY A 128 -9.25 0.04 -0.68
N GLU A 129 -8.53 1.16 -0.59
CA GLU A 129 -7.83 1.77 -1.72
C GLU A 129 -6.76 0.88 -2.34
N PHE A 130 -5.83 0.40 -1.53
CA PHE A 130 -4.71 -0.41 -2.00
C PHE A 130 -5.17 -1.67 -2.75
N GLY A 131 -5.95 -2.50 -2.09
CA GLY A 131 -6.28 -3.81 -2.64
C GLY A 131 -7.23 -3.75 -3.84
N ILE A 132 -8.23 -2.83 -3.83
CA ILE A 132 -9.13 -2.65 -4.97
C ILE A 132 -8.35 -2.05 -6.14
N GLY A 133 -7.48 -1.05 -5.89
CA GLY A 133 -6.64 -0.43 -6.90
C GLY A 133 -5.68 -1.42 -7.56
N MET A 134 -5.01 -2.27 -6.76
CA MET A 134 -4.13 -3.33 -7.27
C MET A 134 -4.91 -4.35 -8.11
N THR A 135 -6.11 -4.75 -7.67
CA THR A 135 -6.97 -5.68 -8.41
C THR A 135 -7.42 -5.08 -9.74
N LEU A 136 -7.87 -3.82 -9.74
CA LEU A 136 -8.31 -3.10 -10.93
C LEU A 136 -7.21 -3.06 -12.00
N VAL A 137 -6.00 -2.72 -11.59
CA VAL A 137 -4.84 -2.64 -12.50
C VAL A 137 -4.42 -4.03 -12.99
N ALA A 138 -4.40 -5.03 -12.11
CA ALA A 138 -4.04 -6.40 -12.48
C ALA A 138 -5.02 -7.02 -13.48
N GLU A 139 -6.31 -6.67 -13.41
CA GLU A 139 -7.35 -7.11 -14.35
C GLU A 139 -7.35 -6.32 -15.67
N ALA A 140 -6.86 -5.07 -15.66
CA ALA A 140 -6.81 -4.22 -16.84
C ALA A 140 -5.60 -4.46 -17.75
N TRP A 141 -4.51 -5.03 -17.21
CA TRP A 141 -3.24 -5.19 -17.92
C TRP A 141 -2.89 -6.65 -18.21
N PRO A 142 -2.12 -6.92 -19.29
CA PRO A 142 -1.70 -8.28 -19.63
C PRO A 142 -0.75 -8.86 -18.58
N ALA A 143 -0.74 -10.20 -18.46
CA ALA A 143 0.08 -10.93 -17.50
C ALA A 143 1.58 -10.58 -17.55
N SER A 144 2.11 -10.30 -18.76
CA SER A 144 3.52 -9.95 -18.97
C SER A 144 3.95 -8.59 -18.42
N GLN A 145 3.01 -7.72 -18.06
CA GLN A 145 3.27 -6.37 -17.54
C GLN A 145 2.65 -6.15 -16.15
N ARG A 146 2.03 -7.16 -15.57
CA ARG A 146 1.21 -7.04 -14.36
C ARG A 146 2.02 -6.62 -13.14
N ALA A 147 3.23 -7.16 -12.94
CA ALA A 147 4.06 -6.76 -11.83
C ALA A 147 4.60 -5.33 -12.00
N ARG A 148 4.97 -4.95 -13.22
CA ARG A 148 5.41 -3.58 -13.51
C ARG A 148 4.33 -2.56 -13.23
N VAL A 149 3.09 -2.81 -13.66
CA VAL A 149 2.00 -1.83 -13.41
C VAL A 149 1.54 -1.83 -11.96
N SER A 150 1.59 -2.99 -11.26
CA SER A 150 1.39 -3.04 -9.81
C SER A 150 2.43 -2.22 -9.07
N SER A 151 3.71 -2.26 -9.52
CA SER A 151 4.75 -1.43 -8.90
C SER A 151 4.52 0.06 -9.10
N TYR A 152 3.96 0.49 -10.23
CA TYR A 152 3.59 1.89 -10.43
C TYR A 152 2.48 2.35 -9.46
N VAL A 153 1.50 1.48 -9.16
CA VAL A 153 0.53 1.78 -8.09
C VAL A 153 1.24 1.91 -6.75
N GLY A 154 2.16 0.98 -6.43
CA GLY A 154 2.97 1.04 -5.21
C GLY A 154 3.81 2.32 -5.08
N LEU A 155 4.35 2.85 -6.19
CA LEU A 155 5.02 4.16 -6.21
C LEU A 155 4.11 5.31 -5.82
N GLY A 156 2.80 5.18 -6.02
CA GLY A 156 1.82 6.18 -5.58
C GLY A 156 2.00 6.52 -4.11
N TRP A 157 2.13 5.53 -3.23
CA TRP A 157 2.39 5.75 -1.81
C TRP A 157 3.61 6.64 -1.56
N GLN A 158 4.73 6.36 -2.21
CA GLN A 158 5.96 7.16 -2.03
C GLN A 158 5.80 8.59 -2.53
N LEU A 159 5.06 8.80 -3.61
CA LEU A 159 4.74 10.15 -4.10
C LEU A 159 3.85 10.90 -3.11
N GLY A 160 2.88 10.24 -2.51
CA GLY A 160 2.03 10.81 -1.47
C GLY A 160 2.83 11.21 -0.23
N VAL A 161 3.69 10.31 0.25
CA VAL A 161 4.61 10.55 1.38
C VAL A 161 5.53 11.73 1.10
N LEU A 162 6.14 11.79 -0.09
CA LEU A 162 7.00 12.89 -0.50
C LEU A 162 6.24 14.21 -0.59
N ALA A 163 5.05 14.20 -1.19
CA ALA A 163 4.20 15.39 -1.26
C ALA A 163 3.84 15.91 0.14
N ALA A 164 3.46 15.04 1.08
CA ALA A 164 3.17 15.43 2.45
C ALA A 164 4.41 16.03 3.15
N ALA A 165 5.57 15.41 2.98
CA ALA A 165 6.83 15.89 3.58
C ALA A 165 7.25 17.27 3.06
N LEU A 166 6.98 17.59 1.79
CA LEU A 166 7.29 18.88 1.18
C LEU A 166 6.25 19.95 1.47
N VAL A 167 4.97 19.58 1.41
CA VAL A 167 3.85 20.53 1.50
C VAL A 167 3.58 20.93 2.96
N THR A 168 3.65 19.98 3.89
CA THR A 168 3.27 20.24 5.29
C THR A 168 4.12 21.30 5.96
N PRO A 169 5.47 21.29 5.89
CA PRO A 169 6.28 22.34 6.53
C PRO A 169 6.04 23.73 5.96
N LEU A 170 5.64 23.83 4.70
CA LEU A 170 5.39 25.11 4.02
C LEU A 170 4.02 25.68 4.36
N LEU A 171 3.00 24.84 4.38
CA LEU A 171 1.61 25.29 4.51
C LEU A 171 1.10 25.27 5.96
N LEU A 172 1.53 24.32 6.78
CA LEU A 172 1.05 24.19 8.17
C LEU A 172 1.21 25.49 8.99
N PRO A 173 2.33 26.24 8.90
CA PRO A 173 2.47 27.51 9.61
C PRO A 173 1.53 28.61 9.12
N VAL A 174 1.06 28.53 7.87
CA VAL A 174 0.26 29.58 7.22
C VAL A 174 -1.24 29.34 7.40
N ILE A 175 -1.69 28.10 7.16
CA ILE A 175 -3.12 27.75 7.13
C ILE A 175 -3.57 26.92 8.35
N GLY A 176 -2.63 26.55 9.21
CA GLY A 176 -2.89 25.69 10.36
C GLY A 176 -3.33 24.26 9.99
N TRP A 177 -3.51 23.41 11.00
CA TRP A 177 -3.88 22.02 10.79
C TRP A 177 -5.30 21.83 10.20
N ARG A 178 -6.22 22.75 10.50
CA ARG A 178 -7.57 22.73 9.89
C ARG A 178 -7.51 22.98 8.39
N GLY A 179 -6.73 23.97 7.96
CA GLY A 179 -6.48 24.26 6.56
C GLY A 179 -5.77 23.11 5.84
N MET A 180 -4.86 22.40 6.50
CA MET A 180 -4.21 21.21 5.95
C MET A 180 -5.20 20.07 5.68
N PHE A 181 -6.14 19.79 6.58
CA PHE A 181 -7.21 18.82 6.31
C PHE A 181 -8.14 19.26 5.18
N ALA A 182 -8.45 20.56 5.07
CA ALA A 182 -9.23 21.07 3.94
C ALA A 182 -8.50 20.90 2.59
N ILE A 183 -7.19 21.14 2.54
CA ILE A 183 -6.36 20.88 1.34
C ILE A 183 -6.30 19.38 1.04
N GLY A 184 -6.30 18.52 2.03
CA GLY A 184 -6.38 17.07 1.88
C GLY A 184 -7.59 16.57 1.07
N LEU A 185 -8.61 17.43 0.86
CA LEU A 185 -9.73 17.16 -0.05
C LEU A 185 -9.37 17.26 -1.53
N LEU A 186 -8.38 18.08 -1.91
CA LEU A 186 -8.04 18.33 -3.31
C LEU A 186 -7.63 17.07 -4.07
N PRO A 187 -6.71 16.22 -3.55
CA PRO A 187 -6.40 14.96 -4.19
C PRO A 187 -7.62 14.04 -4.35
N ALA A 188 -8.55 14.07 -3.38
CA ALA A 188 -9.79 13.29 -3.46
C ALA A 188 -10.68 13.74 -4.62
N VAL A 189 -10.84 15.04 -4.83
CA VAL A 189 -11.59 15.58 -5.97
C VAL A 189 -10.97 15.16 -7.29
N VAL A 190 -9.64 15.24 -7.41
CA VAL A 190 -8.91 14.81 -8.61
C VAL A 190 -9.10 13.32 -8.87
N SER A 191 -8.92 12.50 -7.83
CA SER A 191 -9.09 11.05 -7.94
C SER A 191 -10.53 10.67 -8.31
N PHE A 192 -11.53 11.33 -7.73
CA PHE A 192 -12.94 11.14 -8.07
C PHE A 192 -13.23 11.50 -9.53
N ALA A 193 -12.69 12.63 -10.01
CA ALA A 193 -12.87 13.07 -11.41
C ALA A 193 -12.25 12.08 -12.41
N VAL A 194 -11.06 11.54 -12.10
CA VAL A 194 -10.40 10.52 -12.93
C VAL A 194 -11.22 9.23 -12.94
N ARG A 195 -11.73 8.79 -11.79
CA ARG A 195 -12.47 7.52 -11.66
C ARG A 195 -13.82 7.53 -12.35
N ARG A 196 -14.50 8.66 -12.43
CA ARG A 196 -15.74 8.76 -13.23
C ARG A 196 -15.57 8.36 -14.69
N ARG A 197 -14.32 8.32 -15.19
CA ARG A 197 -13.97 7.95 -16.56
C ARG A 197 -13.42 6.52 -16.67
N VAL A 198 -13.44 5.76 -15.60
CA VAL A 198 -12.97 4.36 -15.55
C VAL A 198 -14.19 3.46 -15.48
N GLU A 199 -14.26 2.49 -16.38
CA GLU A 199 -15.32 1.47 -16.43
C GLU A 199 -14.92 0.26 -15.58
N GLU A 200 -15.90 -0.59 -15.23
CA GLU A 200 -15.63 -1.86 -14.55
C GLU A 200 -14.82 -2.81 -15.45
N PRO A 201 -13.91 -3.62 -14.89
CA PRO A 201 -13.14 -4.59 -15.66
C PRO A 201 -14.05 -5.59 -16.39
N ALA A 202 -13.69 -5.95 -17.63
CA ALA A 202 -14.46 -6.91 -18.43
C ALA A 202 -14.59 -8.29 -17.73
N LEU A 203 -13.57 -8.71 -16.97
CA LEU A 203 -13.63 -9.95 -16.18
C LEU A 203 -14.72 -9.89 -15.10
N PHE A 204 -14.91 -8.72 -14.49
CA PHE A 204 -15.97 -8.54 -13.51
C PHE A 204 -17.36 -8.54 -14.16
N THR A 205 -17.55 -7.83 -15.28
CA THR A 205 -18.86 -7.75 -15.97
C THR A 205 -19.30 -9.10 -16.51
N LEU A 206 -18.42 -9.85 -17.18
CA LEU A 206 -18.69 -11.21 -17.66
C LEU A 206 -19.12 -12.15 -16.54
N ARG A 207 -18.50 -12.01 -15.37
CA ARG A 207 -18.86 -12.83 -14.22
C ARG A 207 -20.18 -12.40 -13.59
N ALA A 208 -20.45 -11.10 -13.50
CA ALA A 208 -21.74 -10.61 -13.02
C ALA A 208 -22.92 -11.14 -13.87
N GLU A 209 -22.72 -11.22 -15.18
CA GLU A 209 -23.68 -11.82 -16.11
C GLU A 209 -23.89 -13.32 -15.88
N ARG A 210 -22.83 -14.09 -15.57
CA ARG A 210 -22.95 -15.52 -15.22
C ARG A 210 -23.71 -15.71 -13.90
N ALA A 211 -23.44 -14.88 -12.91
CA ALA A 211 -24.14 -14.92 -11.62
C ALA A 211 -25.65 -14.64 -11.74
N THR A 212 -26.09 -13.81 -12.69
CA THR A 212 -27.51 -13.57 -12.98
C THR A 212 -28.20 -14.78 -13.61
N ARG A 213 -27.43 -15.72 -14.21
CA ARG A 213 -27.93 -16.96 -14.80
C ARG A 213 -28.08 -18.14 -13.82
N GLY A 214 -27.99 -17.87 -12.51
CA GLY A 214 -28.27 -18.86 -11.47
C GLY A 214 -27.04 -19.47 -10.77
N GLU A 215 -25.82 -19.05 -11.08
CA GLU A 215 -24.64 -19.46 -10.32
C GLU A 215 -24.66 -18.83 -8.91
N ARG A 216 -24.58 -19.66 -7.87
CA ARG A 216 -24.56 -19.17 -6.47
C ARG A 216 -23.29 -18.36 -6.22
N ARG A 217 -23.46 -17.11 -5.80
CA ARG A 217 -22.35 -16.27 -5.31
C ARG A 217 -21.77 -16.88 -4.02
N ARG A 218 -20.51 -17.30 -4.07
CA ARG A 218 -19.78 -17.73 -2.88
C ARG A 218 -19.34 -16.50 -2.07
N LEU A 219 -19.26 -16.66 -0.74
CA LEU A 219 -18.72 -15.60 0.11
C LEU A 219 -17.21 -15.49 -0.14
N PRO A 220 -16.68 -14.33 -0.62
CA PRO A 220 -15.28 -14.20 -1.02
C PRO A 220 -14.29 -14.55 0.10
N LEU A 221 -14.60 -14.20 1.35
CA LEU A 221 -13.77 -14.56 2.52
C LEU A 221 -13.57 -16.06 2.70
N LYS A 222 -14.61 -16.86 2.41
CA LYS A 222 -14.50 -18.34 2.49
C LYS A 222 -13.56 -18.90 1.44
N LEU A 223 -13.41 -18.21 0.31
CA LEU A 223 -12.49 -18.62 -0.75
C LEU A 223 -11.02 -18.46 -0.37
N LEU A 224 -10.70 -17.63 0.62
CA LEU A 224 -9.33 -17.49 1.13
C LEU A 224 -8.87 -18.71 1.95
N VAL A 225 -9.81 -19.49 2.43
CA VAL A 225 -9.60 -20.68 3.28
C VAL A 225 -10.35 -21.90 2.75
N ALA A 226 -10.66 -21.95 1.45
CA ALA A 226 -11.53 -22.95 0.85
C ALA A 226 -11.00 -24.39 0.97
N ASP A 227 -9.70 -24.55 0.90
CA ASP A 227 -8.98 -25.81 1.01
C ASP A 227 -7.60 -25.60 1.66
N ALA A 228 -6.93 -26.70 2.01
CA ALA A 228 -5.63 -26.67 2.70
C ALA A 228 -4.55 -25.95 1.86
N ARG A 229 -4.61 -26.04 0.53
CA ARG A 229 -3.66 -25.36 -0.37
C ARG A 229 -3.87 -23.85 -0.34
N THR A 230 -5.11 -23.40 -0.47
CA THR A 230 -5.49 -21.98 -0.44
C THR A 230 -5.20 -21.38 0.94
N LEU A 231 -5.54 -22.08 2.02
CA LEU A 231 -5.20 -21.66 3.38
C LEU A 231 -3.69 -21.47 3.56
N ARG A 232 -2.89 -22.42 3.10
CA ARG A 232 -1.42 -22.34 3.13
C ARG A 232 -0.91 -21.11 2.38
N ILE A 233 -1.45 -20.81 1.21
CA ILE A 233 -1.13 -19.62 0.42
C ILE A 233 -1.52 -18.35 1.18
N SER A 234 -2.73 -18.30 1.75
CA SER A 234 -3.22 -17.14 2.52
C SER A 234 -2.34 -16.85 3.74
N ILE A 235 -1.91 -17.89 4.47
CA ILE A 235 -0.95 -17.75 5.57
C ILE A 235 0.37 -17.18 5.03
N GLY A 236 0.90 -17.74 3.93
CA GLY A 236 2.13 -17.26 3.32
C GLY A 236 2.07 -15.79 2.93
N VAL A 237 1.03 -15.37 2.21
CA VAL A 237 0.82 -13.97 1.81
C VAL A 237 0.67 -13.06 3.03
N THR A 238 -0.05 -13.49 4.06
CA THR A 238 -0.19 -12.73 5.31
C THR A 238 1.16 -12.52 5.99
N ILE A 239 2.01 -13.55 6.05
CA ILE A 239 3.37 -13.43 6.59
C ILE A 239 4.18 -12.43 5.77
N LEU A 240 4.17 -12.54 4.44
CA LEU A 240 4.89 -11.62 3.56
C LEU A 240 4.45 -10.17 3.79
N CYS A 241 3.15 -9.91 3.82
CA CYS A 241 2.61 -8.57 4.09
C CYS A 241 2.96 -8.07 5.50
N SER A 242 2.95 -8.97 6.50
CA SER A 242 3.26 -8.63 7.89
C SER A 242 4.72 -8.26 8.07
N VAL A 243 5.63 -9.06 7.57
CA VAL A 243 7.08 -8.83 7.66
C VAL A 243 7.46 -7.55 6.93
N GLN A 244 6.94 -7.35 5.71
CA GLN A 244 7.23 -6.14 4.94
C GLN A 244 6.75 -4.87 5.66
N ASN A 245 5.52 -4.84 6.16
CA ASN A 245 5.00 -3.68 6.89
C ASN A 245 5.71 -3.48 8.25
N PHE A 246 6.01 -4.58 8.96
CA PHE A 246 6.75 -4.53 10.22
C PHE A 246 8.15 -3.95 10.04
N GLY A 247 8.88 -4.42 9.02
CA GLY A 247 10.20 -3.90 8.67
C GLY A 247 10.15 -2.43 8.25
N TYR A 248 9.19 -2.07 7.39
CA TYR A 248 9.01 -0.70 6.93
C TYR A 248 8.74 0.27 8.09
N TYR A 249 7.70 0.02 8.90
CA TYR A 249 7.35 0.91 10.00
C TYR A 249 8.41 0.90 11.12
N GLY A 250 8.94 -0.29 11.45
CA GLY A 250 9.99 -0.43 12.45
C GLY A 250 11.25 0.35 12.10
N LEU A 251 11.63 0.34 10.83
CA LEU A 251 12.78 1.10 10.34
C LEU A 251 12.49 2.59 10.24
N MET A 252 11.44 2.97 9.48
CA MET A 252 11.21 4.36 9.08
C MET A 252 10.87 5.29 10.24
N ILE A 253 10.17 4.81 11.25
CA ILE A 253 9.82 5.61 12.42
C ILE A 253 11.05 5.90 13.29
N TRP A 254 11.97 4.95 13.37
CA TRP A 254 13.15 5.11 14.25
C TRP A 254 14.41 5.61 13.52
N LEU A 255 14.46 5.53 12.19
CA LEU A 255 15.65 5.92 11.43
C LEU A 255 16.14 7.35 11.71
N PRO A 256 15.29 8.40 11.72
CA PRO A 256 15.75 9.75 12.07
C PRO A 256 16.31 9.83 13.49
N SER A 257 15.66 9.18 14.45
CA SER A 257 16.10 9.14 15.85
C SER A 257 17.41 8.36 16.01
N TYR A 258 17.58 7.27 15.27
CA TYR A 258 18.83 6.51 15.23
C TYR A 258 20.00 7.39 14.76
N LEU A 259 19.81 8.07 13.62
CA LEU A 259 20.83 8.96 13.07
C LEU A 259 21.18 10.11 14.02
N SER A 260 20.16 10.72 14.65
CA SER A 260 20.37 11.81 15.60
C SER A 260 21.05 11.35 16.88
N LYS A 261 20.56 10.28 17.51
CA LYS A 261 21.08 9.83 18.81
C LYS A 261 22.43 9.13 18.73
N THR A 262 22.66 8.35 17.66
CA THR A 262 23.90 7.55 17.53
C THR A 262 25.03 8.35 16.90
N PHE A 263 24.74 9.24 15.95
CA PHE A 263 25.74 9.97 15.18
C PHE A 263 25.73 11.47 15.43
N GLY A 264 24.86 11.99 16.31
CA GLY A 264 24.76 13.41 16.62
C GLY A 264 24.26 14.27 15.46
N TYR A 265 23.53 13.68 14.49
CA TYR A 265 23.02 14.45 13.34
C TYR A 265 21.91 15.40 13.76
N SER A 266 21.93 16.62 13.21
CA SER A 266 20.80 17.55 13.32
C SER A 266 19.54 16.94 12.72
N LEU A 267 18.36 17.46 13.11
CA LEU A 267 17.07 17.02 12.53
C LEU A 267 17.07 17.14 11.01
N THR A 268 17.59 18.24 10.46
CA THR A 268 17.70 18.47 9.01
C THR A 268 18.57 17.41 8.36
N LYS A 269 19.74 17.11 8.90
CA LYS A 269 20.65 16.09 8.36
C LYS A 269 20.02 14.69 8.46
N SER A 270 19.41 14.34 9.58
CA SER A 270 18.70 13.07 9.76
C SER A 270 17.55 12.92 8.74
N GLY A 271 16.82 14.03 8.48
CA GLY A 271 15.78 14.09 7.47
C GLY A 271 16.30 13.83 6.06
N LEU A 272 17.42 14.44 5.66
CA LEU A 272 18.04 14.23 4.35
C LEU A 272 18.52 12.79 4.16
N TRP A 273 19.13 12.16 5.16
CA TRP A 273 19.54 10.76 5.11
C TRP A 273 18.34 9.82 5.02
N THR A 274 17.27 10.11 5.77
CA THR A 274 16.01 9.39 5.67
C THR A 274 15.37 9.55 4.28
N ALA A 275 15.41 10.75 3.71
CA ALA A 275 14.93 11.01 2.34
C ALA A 275 15.68 10.17 1.30
N ALA A 276 17.01 9.99 1.44
CA ALA A 276 17.77 9.11 0.57
C ALA A 276 17.25 7.66 0.64
N THR A 277 16.92 7.18 1.85
CA THR A 277 16.29 5.86 2.04
C THR A 277 14.93 5.77 1.33
N VAL A 278 14.09 6.81 1.43
CA VAL A 278 12.78 6.87 0.73
C VAL A 278 12.95 6.87 -0.78
N ILE A 279 13.94 7.59 -1.32
CA ILE A 279 14.26 7.54 -2.76
C ILE A 279 14.67 6.13 -3.16
N GLY A 280 15.52 5.48 -2.37
CA GLY A 280 15.88 4.08 -2.56
C GLY A 280 14.66 3.15 -2.57
N MET A 281 13.71 3.36 -1.66
CA MET A 281 12.44 2.62 -1.64
C MET A 281 11.65 2.77 -2.95
N GLY A 282 11.55 3.99 -3.47
CA GLY A 282 10.89 4.25 -4.75
C GLY A 282 11.59 3.54 -5.91
N ALA A 283 12.91 3.63 -5.98
CA ALA A 283 13.71 2.92 -6.98
C ALA A 283 13.53 1.39 -6.86
N GLY A 284 13.51 0.87 -5.63
CA GLY A 284 13.28 -0.54 -5.35
C GLY A 284 11.94 -1.04 -5.84
N ILE A 285 10.87 -0.30 -5.60
CA ILE A 285 9.52 -0.62 -6.07
C ILE A 285 9.49 -0.71 -7.60
N TRP A 286 10.10 0.27 -8.28
CA TRP A 286 10.16 0.31 -9.74
C TRP A 286 10.96 -0.87 -10.31
N LEU A 287 12.16 -1.14 -9.78
CA LEU A 287 13.04 -2.24 -10.18
C LEU A 287 12.37 -3.60 -9.92
N PHE A 288 11.67 -3.74 -8.79
CA PHE A 288 10.95 -4.98 -8.47
C PHE A 288 9.94 -5.36 -9.55
N GLY A 289 9.13 -4.41 -10.00
CA GLY A 289 8.12 -4.65 -11.04
C GLY A 289 8.73 -5.19 -12.34
N MET A 290 9.86 -4.60 -12.77
CA MET A 290 10.57 -5.06 -13.97
C MET A 290 11.20 -6.44 -13.78
N ALA A 291 11.85 -6.67 -12.63
CA ALA A 291 12.47 -7.95 -12.31
C ALA A 291 11.43 -9.08 -12.20
N ALA A 292 10.29 -8.81 -11.54
CA ALA A 292 9.23 -9.80 -11.35
C ALA A 292 8.53 -10.18 -12.65
N ASP A 293 8.39 -9.27 -13.62
CA ASP A 293 7.89 -9.62 -14.95
C ASP A 293 8.91 -10.43 -15.77
N ARG A 294 10.20 -10.20 -15.56
CA ARG A 294 11.29 -10.89 -16.31
C ARG A 294 11.66 -12.25 -15.72
N PHE A 295 11.82 -12.33 -14.40
CA PHE A 295 12.38 -13.51 -13.71
C PHE A 295 11.33 -14.34 -12.97
N GLY A 296 10.13 -13.82 -12.74
CA GLY A 296 9.07 -14.44 -11.95
C GLY A 296 8.86 -13.76 -10.60
N ARG A 297 7.70 -14.03 -10.00
CA ARG A 297 7.30 -13.39 -8.73
C ARG A 297 8.14 -13.90 -7.58
N LYS A 298 8.14 -15.22 -7.39
CA LYS A 298 8.84 -15.88 -6.27
C LYS A 298 10.35 -15.63 -6.24
N PRO A 299 11.12 -15.77 -7.33
CA PRO A 299 12.54 -15.48 -7.34
C PRO A 299 12.86 -14.02 -6.99
N THR A 300 12.02 -13.07 -7.48
CA THR A 300 12.21 -11.65 -7.20
C THR A 300 11.94 -11.33 -5.73
N PHE A 301 10.88 -11.89 -5.13
CA PHE A 301 10.64 -11.76 -3.69
C PHE A 301 11.83 -12.29 -2.88
N LEU A 302 12.31 -13.50 -3.17
CA LEU A 302 13.46 -14.09 -2.48
C LEU A 302 14.73 -13.23 -2.58
N PHE A 303 14.99 -12.65 -3.75
CA PHE A 303 16.14 -11.76 -3.95
C PHE A 303 16.01 -10.49 -3.08
N TYR A 304 14.84 -9.88 -3.05
CA TYR A 304 14.59 -8.67 -2.25
C TYR A 304 14.60 -8.96 -0.74
N GLN A 305 14.04 -10.08 -0.32
CA GLN A 305 14.05 -10.54 1.07
C GLN A 305 15.47 -10.82 1.56
N ALA A 306 16.27 -11.53 0.76
CA ALA A 306 17.68 -11.75 1.07
C ALA A 306 18.47 -10.44 1.12
N GLY A 307 18.23 -9.54 0.17
CA GLY A 307 18.79 -8.20 0.17
C GLY A 307 18.38 -7.38 1.40
N ALA A 308 17.14 -7.51 1.88
CA ALA A 308 16.67 -6.85 3.09
C ALA A 308 17.40 -7.38 4.33
N VAL A 309 17.53 -8.72 4.48
CA VAL A 309 18.33 -9.33 5.58
C VAL A 309 19.73 -8.73 5.60
N VAL A 310 20.43 -8.77 4.47
CA VAL A 310 21.83 -8.31 4.35
C VAL A 310 21.93 -6.81 4.60
N MET A 311 21.11 -6.01 3.92
CA MET A 311 21.26 -4.56 3.95
C MET A 311 20.80 -3.92 5.26
N VAL A 312 19.77 -4.44 5.94
CA VAL A 312 19.38 -3.97 7.27
C VAL A 312 20.48 -4.31 8.29
N PHE A 313 21.06 -5.52 8.20
CA PHE A 313 22.17 -5.91 9.06
C PHE A 313 23.42 -5.05 8.79
N VAL A 314 23.82 -4.88 7.54
CA VAL A 314 24.97 -4.05 7.14
C VAL A 314 24.78 -2.62 7.60
N TYR A 315 23.59 -2.04 7.38
CA TYR A 315 23.29 -0.66 7.77
C TYR A 315 23.48 -0.41 9.28
N ALA A 316 23.12 -1.38 10.10
CA ALA A 316 23.30 -1.29 11.55
C ALA A 316 24.80 -1.18 11.99
N HIS A 317 25.73 -1.56 11.11
CA HIS A 317 27.18 -1.52 11.37
C HIS A 317 27.92 -0.38 10.62
N LEU A 318 27.21 0.42 9.83
CA LEU A 318 27.81 1.58 9.16
C LEU A 318 28.03 2.72 10.14
N SER A 319 29.17 3.41 10.01
CA SER A 319 29.58 4.50 10.92
C SER A 319 29.89 5.81 10.21
N THR A 320 30.23 5.77 8.90
CA THR A 320 30.59 7.00 8.19
C THR A 320 29.36 7.67 7.55
N PRO A 321 29.31 9.01 7.50
CA PRO A 321 28.17 9.72 6.91
C PRO A 321 27.84 9.29 5.49
N PHE A 322 28.85 9.14 4.65
CA PHE A 322 28.67 8.73 3.26
C PHE A 322 28.14 7.29 3.13
N ALA A 323 28.69 6.36 3.94
CA ALA A 323 28.20 4.98 3.95
C ALA A 323 26.76 4.88 4.45
N LEU A 324 26.36 5.65 5.46
CA LEU A 324 24.99 5.74 5.96
C LEU A 324 24.02 6.30 4.89
N LEU A 325 24.45 7.30 4.11
CA LEU A 325 23.64 7.87 3.05
C LEU A 325 23.37 6.84 1.94
N ILE A 326 24.42 6.26 1.37
CA ILE A 326 24.32 5.27 0.30
C ILE A 326 23.73 3.97 0.80
N GLY A 327 24.18 3.49 1.95
CA GLY A 327 23.65 2.27 2.60
C GLY A 327 22.17 2.38 2.91
N GLY A 328 21.70 3.55 3.36
CA GLY A 328 20.28 3.83 3.59
C GLY A 328 19.47 3.77 2.30
N ALA A 329 19.96 4.37 1.21
CA ALA A 329 19.31 4.29 -0.10
C ALA A 329 19.22 2.83 -0.59
N VAL A 330 20.32 2.07 -0.54
CA VAL A 330 20.35 0.66 -0.96
C VAL A 330 19.47 -0.22 -0.07
N MET A 331 19.52 -0.02 1.25
CA MET A 331 18.62 -0.70 2.19
C MET A 331 17.16 -0.43 1.84
N GLY A 332 16.82 0.82 1.52
CA GLY A 332 15.47 1.21 1.10
C GLY A 332 14.99 0.43 -0.13
N VAL A 333 15.86 0.19 -1.12
CA VAL A 333 15.54 -0.61 -2.30
C VAL A 333 14.97 -1.97 -1.90
N PHE A 334 15.61 -2.68 -0.98
CA PHE A 334 15.22 -4.03 -0.60
C PHE A 334 14.06 -4.07 0.40
N VAL A 335 14.06 -3.21 1.42
CA VAL A 335 13.07 -3.24 2.50
C VAL A 335 11.67 -2.93 2.00
N ASN A 336 11.49 -1.98 1.10
CA ASN A 336 10.15 -1.57 0.62
C ASN A 336 9.89 -1.90 -0.85
N GLY A 337 10.88 -2.32 -1.61
CA GLY A 337 10.70 -2.65 -3.02
C GLY A 337 9.65 -3.73 -3.27
N MET A 338 9.51 -4.67 -2.36
CA MET A 338 8.57 -5.80 -2.44
C MET A 338 7.10 -5.35 -2.55
N ILE A 339 6.74 -4.15 -2.08
CA ILE A 339 5.37 -3.63 -2.17
C ILE A 339 4.88 -3.56 -3.63
N GLY A 340 5.80 -3.36 -4.57
CA GLY A 340 5.51 -3.38 -6.00
C GLY A 340 5.04 -4.74 -6.54
N GLY A 341 5.30 -5.82 -5.82
CA GLY A 341 4.99 -7.18 -6.24
C GLY A 341 3.66 -7.74 -5.75
N TYR A 342 3.13 -7.25 -4.63
CA TYR A 342 1.93 -7.85 -4.00
C TYR A 342 0.71 -7.82 -4.91
N GLY A 343 0.48 -6.74 -5.63
CA GLY A 343 -0.65 -6.63 -6.56
C GLY A 343 -0.68 -7.76 -7.59
N ALA A 344 0.45 -8.02 -8.24
CA ALA A 344 0.57 -9.10 -9.21
C ALA A 344 0.51 -10.48 -8.55
N LEU A 345 1.29 -10.68 -7.47
CA LEU A 345 1.36 -11.96 -6.76
C LEU A 345 -0.02 -12.41 -6.29
N ILE A 346 -0.72 -11.58 -5.52
CA ILE A 346 -2.02 -11.93 -4.96
C ILE A 346 -3.06 -12.11 -6.07
N SER A 347 -3.05 -11.26 -7.10
CA SER A 347 -3.99 -11.39 -8.23
C SER A 347 -3.84 -12.70 -9.01
N GLU A 348 -2.63 -13.25 -9.07
CA GLU A 348 -2.35 -14.52 -9.76
C GLU A 348 -2.61 -15.77 -8.87
N LEU A 349 -2.71 -15.58 -7.56
CA LEU A 349 -2.96 -16.66 -6.60
C LEU A 349 -4.45 -16.91 -6.34
N TYR A 350 -5.30 -15.90 -6.51
CA TYR A 350 -6.72 -15.99 -6.17
C TYR A 350 -7.64 -15.79 -7.37
N PRO A 351 -8.80 -16.50 -7.40
CA PRO A 351 -9.79 -16.34 -8.46
C PRO A 351 -10.41 -14.94 -8.44
N THR A 352 -10.94 -14.50 -9.58
CA THR A 352 -11.60 -13.17 -9.72
C THR A 352 -12.64 -12.90 -8.63
N GLU A 353 -13.23 -13.96 -8.08
CA GLU A 353 -14.27 -13.92 -7.03
C GLU A 353 -13.80 -13.48 -5.66
N ALA A 354 -12.55 -13.68 -5.38
CA ALA A 354 -11.97 -13.36 -4.08
C ALA A 354 -10.74 -12.47 -4.19
N ARG A 355 -10.43 -11.98 -5.39
CA ARG A 355 -9.16 -11.28 -5.67
C ARG A 355 -9.03 -9.97 -4.91
N ALA A 356 -10.06 -9.12 -4.98
CA ALA A 356 -10.04 -7.86 -4.25
C ALA A 356 -10.14 -8.10 -2.73
N THR A 357 -10.91 -9.09 -2.31
CA THR A 357 -10.96 -9.52 -0.90
C THR A 357 -9.58 -9.99 -0.43
N ALA A 358 -8.90 -10.85 -1.19
CA ALA A 358 -7.56 -11.32 -0.84
C ALA A 358 -6.55 -10.17 -0.75
N GLN A 359 -6.53 -9.28 -1.75
CA GLN A 359 -5.66 -8.10 -1.76
C GLN A 359 -5.87 -7.23 -0.51
N ASN A 360 -7.11 -6.93 -0.18
CA ASN A 360 -7.42 -6.04 0.94
C ASN A 360 -7.24 -6.73 2.30
N VAL A 361 -7.79 -7.92 2.48
CA VAL A 361 -7.80 -8.60 3.79
C VAL A 361 -6.39 -8.99 4.20
N LEU A 362 -5.65 -9.68 3.31
CA LEU A 362 -4.32 -10.18 3.66
C LEU A 362 -3.31 -9.04 3.85
N PHE A 363 -3.39 -8.00 3.00
CA PHE A 363 -2.51 -6.83 3.14
C PHE A 363 -2.83 -6.01 4.40
N ASN A 364 -4.11 -5.76 4.72
CA ASN A 364 -4.45 -4.99 5.91
C ASN A 364 -4.20 -5.75 7.22
N ILE A 365 -4.35 -7.08 7.25
CA ILE A 365 -3.88 -7.88 8.39
C ILE A 365 -2.35 -7.71 8.55
N GLY A 366 -1.59 -7.78 7.45
CA GLY A 366 -0.16 -7.52 7.47
C GLY A 366 0.18 -6.11 7.96
N ARG A 367 -0.59 -5.10 7.54
CA ARG A 367 -0.45 -3.71 8.00
C ARG A 367 -0.71 -3.57 9.50
N ALA A 368 -1.73 -4.25 10.03
CA ALA A 368 -2.02 -4.26 11.46
C ALA A 368 -0.87 -4.87 12.27
N VAL A 369 -0.33 -6.01 11.84
CA VAL A 369 0.86 -6.63 12.45
C VAL A 369 2.06 -5.71 12.34
N GLY A 370 2.27 -5.08 11.18
CA GLY A 370 3.34 -4.12 10.93
C GLY A 370 3.32 -2.92 11.88
N GLY A 371 2.14 -2.49 12.32
CA GLY A 371 1.98 -1.41 13.29
C GLY A 371 2.67 -1.65 14.64
N PHE A 372 2.97 -2.89 15.00
CA PHE A 372 3.76 -3.23 16.19
C PHE A 372 5.28 -3.08 15.99
N GLY A 373 5.75 -2.98 14.74
CA GLY A 373 7.18 -2.86 14.42
C GLY A 373 7.89 -1.76 15.21
N PRO A 374 7.40 -0.51 15.22
CA PRO A 374 8.01 0.58 15.97
C PRO A 374 8.09 0.34 17.48
N VAL A 375 7.07 -0.28 18.06
CA VAL A 375 7.04 -0.60 19.50
C VAL A 375 8.13 -1.63 19.85
N VAL A 376 8.24 -2.68 19.04
CA VAL A 376 9.24 -3.73 19.23
C VAL A 376 10.65 -3.19 19.02
N VAL A 377 10.89 -2.44 17.94
CA VAL A 377 12.21 -1.84 17.67
C VAL A 377 12.57 -0.85 18.78
N GLY A 378 11.62 -0.03 19.25
CA GLY A 378 11.85 0.91 20.35
C GLY A 378 12.19 0.20 21.68
N ALA A 379 11.48 -0.86 22.03
CA ALA A 379 11.73 -1.66 23.22
C ALA A 379 13.12 -2.36 23.16
N LEU A 380 13.49 -2.90 22.00
CA LEU A 380 14.80 -3.51 21.79
C LEU A 380 15.91 -2.47 21.85
N ALA A 381 15.71 -1.28 21.25
CA ALA A 381 16.66 -0.18 21.30
C ALA A 381 16.88 0.35 22.72
N ALA A 382 15.82 0.40 23.53
CA ALA A 382 15.93 0.81 24.94
C ALA A 382 16.69 -0.22 25.81
N ARG A 383 16.56 -1.50 25.49
CA ARG A 383 17.19 -2.58 26.28
C ARG A 383 18.63 -2.90 25.85
N PHE A 384 18.94 -2.78 24.57
CA PHE A 384 20.25 -3.13 24.00
C PHE A 384 20.93 -1.91 23.37
N SER A 385 20.62 -1.65 22.09
CA SER A 385 21.03 -0.47 21.33
C SER A 385 20.20 -0.37 20.06
N PHE A 386 20.20 0.79 19.40
CA PHE A 386 19.54 0.92 18.09
C PHE A 386 20.17 0.01 17.03
N ALA A 387 21.51 -0.11 17.02
CA ALA A 387 22.19 -1.00 16.09
C ALA A 387 21.78 -2.46 16.30
N ALA A 388 21.71 -2.92 17.56
CA ALA A 388 21.25 -4.26 17.89
C ALA A 388 19.77 -4.47 17.53
N ALA A 389 18.91 -3.47 17.77
CA ALA A 389 17.50 -3.54 17.38
C ALA A 389 17.32 -3.66 15.86
N LEU A 390 18.08 -2.92 15.06
CA LEU A 390 18.07 -3.01 13.60
C LEU A 390 18.63 -4.35 13.11
N ALA A 391 19.73 -4.84 13.71
CA ALA A 391 20.30 -6.14 13.37
C ALA A 391 19.30 -7.29 13.66
N LEU A 392 18.58 -7.22 14.79
CA LEU A 392 17.50 -8.17 15.11
C LEU A 392 16.30 -8.01 14.16
N LEU A 393 15.99 -6.78 13.74
CA LEU A 393 14.96 -6.54 12.74
C LEU A 393 15.27 -7.24 11.41
N ALA A 394 16.55 -7.36 11.02
CA ALA A 394 16.94 -8.10 9.84
C ALA A 394 16.49 -9.58 9.89
N SER A 395 16.43 -10.18 11.08
CA SER A 395 16.07 -11.59 11.25
C SER A 395 14.62 -11.90 10.86
N ILE A 396 13.69 -10.94 10.94
CA ILE A 396 12.29 -11.19 10.54
C ILE A 396 12.17 -11.52 9.06
N TYR A 397 13.07 -11.02 8.21
CA TYR A 397 13.06 -11.32 6.78
C TYR A 397 13.47 -12.77 6.48
N LEU A 398 14.10 -13.50 7.43
CA LEU A 398 14.30 -14.93 7.31
C LEU A 398 12.96 -15.69 7.35
N LEU A 399 12.04 -15.25 8.22
CA LEU A 399 10.67 -15.79 8.22
C LEU A 399 9.98 -15.54 6.87
N ASP A 400 10.20 -14.38 6.29
CA ASP A 400 9.66 -14.02 4.98
C ASP A 400 10.21 -14.91 3.86
N ILE A 401 11.51 -15.19 3.87
CA ILE A 401 12.16 -16.13 2.94
C ILE A 401 11.56 -17.54 3.10
N LEU A 402 11.44 -18.03 4.33
CA LEU A 402 10.86 -19.35 4.59
C LEU A 402 9.41 -19.44 4.11
N ALA A 403 8.61 -18.41 4.39
CA ALA A 403 7.23 -18.35 3.92
C ALA A 403 7.16 -18.34 2.38
N THR A 404 8.02 -17.56 1.72
CA THR A 404 8.08 -17.51 0.25
C THR A 404 8.52 -18.85 -0.33
N LEU A 405 9.52 -19.51 0.23
CA LEU A 405 10.02 -20.80 -0.25
C LEU A 405 8.96 -21.90 -0.15
N PHE A 406 8.30 -22.00 1.01
CA PHE A 406 7.48 -23.16 1.34
C PHE A 406 5.97 -22.95 1.13
N LEU A 407 5.47 -21.71 1.23
CA LEU A 407 4.04 -21.44 1.20
C LEU A 407 3.57 -20.79 -0.12
N ILE A 408 4.45 -20.10 -0.85
CA ILE A 408 4.09 -19.38 -2.07
C ILE A 408 4.48 -20.17 -3.31
N PRO A 409 3.53 -20.56 -4.18
CA PRO A 409 3.84 -21.14 -5.49
C PRO A 409 4.22 -20.05 -6.50
N GLU A 410 5.11 -20.39 -7.45
CA GLU A 410 5.33 -19.53 -8.62
C GLU A 410 4.16 -19.66 -9.61
N ARG A 411 3.59 -18.53 -10.03
CA ARG A 411 2.50 -18.45 -10.99
C ARG A 411 2.70 -17.37 -12.05
N ARG A 412 3.95 -17.10 -12.41
CA ARG A 412 4.28 -16.12 -13.44
C ARG A 412 3.44 -16.31 -14.69
N GLY A 413 2.76 -15.24 -15.13
CA GLY A 413 2.02 -15.24 -16.37
C GLY A 413 0.70 -16.03 -16.33
N ALA A 414 0.20 -16.44 -15.15
CA ALA A 414 -1.08 -17.08 -15.02
C ALA A 414 -2.20 -16.21 -15.62
N LEU A 415 -3.07 -16.85 -16.41
CA LEU A 415 -4.29 -16.21 -16.87
C LEU A 415 -5.19 -15.96 -15.65
N LEU A 416 -5.82 -14.80 -15.62
CA LEU A 416 -6.80 -14.49 -14.59
C LEU A 416 -8.14 -15.10 -15.00
N GLU A 417 -8.67 -15.99 -14.16
CA GLU A 417 -9.97 -16.64 -14.31
C GLU A 417 -11.06 -15.87 -13.57
#